data_cff883df73b6e64d7d834bd98ef30cda
#
_entry.id   cff883df73b6e64d7d834bd98ef30cda
#
_cell.length_a   1.000
_cell.length_b   1.000
_cell.length_c   1.000
_cell.angle_alpha   90.00
_cell.angle_beta   90.00
_cell.angle_gamma   90.00
#
_symmetry.space_group_name_H-M   'P 1'
#
loop_
_entity.id
_entity.type
_entity.pdbx_description
1 polymer ?
#
loop_
_entity_poly.entity_id
_entity_poly.type
_entity_poly.pdbx_seq_one_letter_code
_entity_poly.pdbx_strand_id
1 'polypeptide(L)'
;MLAVIADDEVNQIELIKFHLEKNNFRVLAANNGDDAFDLIIDNNPDIAILDWMMPNSSGISVCRKIRASREFSELPIIILSARGEDIDTSHGLTSGADDYITKPFSPIELIARINSLLRRVKSTNKSNIIEYADLLIDQNKKTLQVSDKNIKIGKTEYSILTLLMSRPENVFSREQIINHVWNNNLEVDDRTVDVHMSRLRKVLKDNYSGKCKIETVHGFGYCIKKS
;
A
#
# COMPACT_ATOMS: atom_id res chain seq x y z
N MET A 1 13.76 -8.49 -7.13
CA MET A 1 12.33 -8.73 -6.83
C MET A 1 12.07 -10.23 -6.89
N LEU A 2 11.20 -10.75 -6.03
CA LEU A 2 10.85 -12.16 -5.97
C LEU A 2 9.45 -12.37 -6.55
N ALA A 3 9.29 -13.32 -7.47
CA ALA A 3 8.01 -13.73 -8.01
C ALA A 3 7.74 -15.20 -7.67
N VAL A 4 6.50 -15.52 -7.31
CA VAL A 4 6.00 -16.90 -7.25
C VAL A 4 5.14 -17.16 -8.48
N ILE A 5 5.40 -18.27 -9.18
CA ILE A 5 4.61 -18.73 -10.32
C ILE A 5 4.00 -20.07 -9.94
N ALA A 6 2.73 -20.27 -10.29
CA ALA A 6 2.09 -21.56 -10.18
C ALA A 6 1.27 -21.88 -11.44
N ASP A 7 1.54 -23.04 -12.01
CA ASP A 7 0.87 -23.57 -13.20
C ASP A 7 1.11 -25.09 -13.22
N ASP A 8 0.16 -25.91 -13.62
CA ASP A 8 0.36 -27.36 -13.72
C ASP A 8 1.13 -27.76 -15.00
N GLU A 9 1.25 -26.85 -15.95
CA GLU A 9 2.03 -27.02 -17.16
C GLU A 9 3.49 -26.59 -16.99
N VAL A 10 4.42 -27.54 -16.82
CA VAL A 10 5.86 -27.27 -16.63
C VAL A 10 6.44 -26.36 -17.73
N ASN A 11 6.05 -26.55 -18.99
CA ASN A 11 6.51 -25.72 -20.10
C ASN A 11 6.10 -24.25 -19.96
N GLN A 12 4.93 -24.01 -19.40
CA GLN A 12 4.42 -22.67 -19.12
C GLN A 12 5.22 -22.01 -18.02
N ILE A 13 5.49 -22.74 -16.96
CA ILE A 13 6.35 -22.28 -15.87
C ILE A 13 7.73 -21.86 -16.41
N GLU A 14 8.37 -22.72 -17.20
CA GLU A 14 9.71 -22.44 -17.75
C GLU A 14 9.72 -21.20 -18.66
N LEU A 15 8.70 -21.05 -19.50
CA LEU A 15 8.55 -19.89 -20.36
C LEU A 15 8.44 -18.59 -19.54
N ILE A 16 7.53 -18.57 -18.56
CA ILE A 16 7.31 -17.40 -17.71
C ILE A 16 8.58 -17.10 -16.90
N LYS A 17 9.16 -18.13 -16.27
CA LYS A 17 10.40 -18.03 -15.49
C LYS A 17 11.53 -17.40 -16.30
N PHE A 18 11.79 -17.89 -17.51
CA PHE A 18 12.81 -17.35 -18.39
C PHE A 18 12.64 -15.84 -18.65
N HIS A 19 11.40 -15.40 -18.91
CA HIS A 19 11.13 -13.99 -19.17
C HIS A 19 11.23 -13.13 -17.91
N LEU A 20 10.82 -13.64 -16.75
CA LEU A 20 10.96 -12.95 -15.49
C LEU A 20 12.42 -12.81 -15.06
N GLU A 21 13.22 -13.86 -15.18
CA GLU A 21 14.64 -13.82 -14.85
C GLU A 21 15.41 -12.83 -15.74
N LYS A 22 15.08 -12.74 -17.02
CA LYS A 22 15.61 -11.69 -17.92
C LYS A 22 15.25 -10.27 -17.48
N ASN A 23 14.18 -10.12 -16.71
CA ASN A 23 13.73 -8.84 -16.14
C ASN A 23 14.15 -8.66 -14.68
N ASN A 24 15.20 -9.36 -14.23
CA ASN A 24 15.80 -9.28 -12.90
C ASN A 24 14.87 -9.72 -11.75
N PHE A 25 13.98 -10.67 -12.01
CA PHE A 25 13.23 -11.36 -10.96
C PHE A 25 13.98 -12.64 -10.55
N ARG A 26 13.97 -12.92 -9.25
CA ARG A 26 14.16 -14.27 -8.73
C ARG A 26 12.81 -14.95 -8.78
N VAL A 27 12.75 -16.21 -9.20
CA VAL A 27 11.48 -16.92 -9.40
C VAL A 27 11.45 -18.20 -8.56
N LEU A 28 10.35 -18.40 -7.84
CA LEU A 28 9.98 -19.66 -7.23
C LEU A 28 8.77 -20.21 -8.00
N ALA A 29 8.73 -21.52 -8.20
CA ALA A 29 7.69 -22.16 -9.01
C ALA A 29 7.04 -23.31 -8.25
N ALA A 30 5.73 -23.46 -8.44
CA ALA A 30 4.90 -24.55 -7.92
C ALA A 30 4.09 -25.18 -9.07
N ASN A 31 3.73 -26.46 -8.93
CA ASN A 31 2.91 -27.18 -9.92
C ASN A 31 1.45 -27.36 -9.44
N ASN A 32 1.09 -26.80 -8.31
CA ASN A 32 -0.24 -26.86 -7.74
C ASN A 32 -0.49 -25.70 -6.79
N GLY A 33 -1.74 -25.50 -6.41
CA GLY A 33 -2.12 -24.34 -5.61
C GLY A 33 -1.69 -24.42 -4.14
N ASP A 34 -1.56 -25.59 -3.54
CA ASP A 34 -1.17 -25.69 -2.14
C ASP A 34 0.30 -25.37 -1.96
N ASP A 35 1.19 -25.93 -2.80
CA ASP A 35 2.61 -25.58 -2.82
C ASP A 35 2.82 -24.08 -3.16
N ALA A 36 1.99 -23.52 -4.05
CA ALA A 36 2.04 -22.09 -4.35
C ALA A 36 1.71 -21.24 -3.11
N PHE A 37 0.70 -21.61 -2.35
CA PHE A 37 0.34 -20.93 -1.11
C PHE A 37 1.49 -20.98 -0.09
N ASP A 38 2.08 -22.15 0.14
CA ASP A 38 3.19 -22.33 1.07
C ASP A 38 4.42 -21.50 0.63
N LEU A 39 4.77 -21.52 -0.65
CA LEU A 39 5.85 -20.68 -1.19
C LEU A 39 5.61 -19.18 -0.97
N ILE A 40 4.36 -18.71 -1.08
CA ILE A 40 4.01 -17.30 -0.85
C ILE A 40 4.20 -16.94 0.63
N ILE A 41 3.68 -17.78 1.53
CA ILE A 41 3.76 -17.53 2.98
C ILE A 41 5.20 -17.54 3.48
N ASP A 42 5.99 -18.52 3.02
CA ASP A 42 7.36 -18.72 3.52
C ASP A 42 8.36 -17.71 2.97
N ASN A 43 8.11 -17.15 1.78
CA ASN A 43 9.11 -16.34 1.08
C ASN A 43 8.73 -14.86 0.90
N ASN A 44 7.51 -14.46 1.22
CA ASN A 44 7.02 -13.07 1.09
C ASN A 44 7.39 -12.43 -0.26
N PRO A 45 6.85 -12.94 -1.38
CA PRO A 45 7.20 -12.44 -2.72
C PRO A 45 6.66 -11.05 -2.99
N ASP A 46 7.25 -10.38 -4.00
CA ASP A 46 6.78 -9.09 -4.50
C ASP A 46 5.53 -9.22 -5.39
N ILE A 47 5.30 -10.41 -5.99
CA ILE A 47 4.15 -10.71 -6.87
C ILE A 47 3.91 -12.21 -6.96
N ALA A 48 2.65 -12.60 -7.13
CA ALA A 48 2.24 -13.97 -7.48
C ALA A 48 1.56 -14.01 -8.85
N ILE A 49 1.88 -15.04 -9.64
CA ILE A 49 1.28 -15.34 -10.95
C ILE A 49 0.74 -16.76 -10.86
N LEU A 50 -0.57 -16.90 -10.88
CA LEU A 50 -1.25 -18.15 -10.59
C LEU A 50 -2.12 -18.56 -11.78
N ASP A 51 -1.99 -19.81 -12.21
CA ASP A 51 -2.95 -20.36 -13.16
C ASP A 51 -4.32 -20.50 -12.49
N TRP A 52 -5.38 -20.29 -13.27
CA TRP A 52 -6.76 -20.42 -12.80
C TRP A 52 -7.05 -21.84 -12.32
N MET A 53 -6.74 -22.83 -13.15
CA MET A 53 -7.01 -24.24 -12.88
C MET A 53 -5.72 -24.99 -12.57
N MET A 54 -5.57 -25.43 -11.34
CA MET A 54 -4.44 -26.25 -10.90
C MET A 54 -4.95 -27.41 -10.01
N PRO A 55 -4.21 -28.51 -9.93
CA PRO A 55 -4.47 -29.57 -8.97
C PRO A 55 -4.49 -29.06 -7.52
N ASN A 56 -5.22 -29.76 -6.65
CA ASN A 56 -5.43 -29.52 -5.22
C ASN A 56 -6.19 -28.22 -4.94
N SER A 57 -5.62 -27.06 -5.21
CA SER A 57 -6.26 -25.75 -5.01
C SER A 57 -6.14 -24.90 -6.29
N SER A 58 -7.27 -24.38 -6.78
CA SER A 58 -7.26 -23.45 -7.92
C SER A 58 -6.58 -22.13 -7.56
N GLY A 59 -6.05 -21.38 -8.55
CA GLY A 59 -5.45 -20.07 -8.34
C GLY A 59 -6.40 -19.08 -7.68
N ILE A 60 -7.69 -19.15 -7.99
CA ILE A 60 -8.73 -18.35 -7.31
C ILE A 60 -8.84 -18.72 -5.83
N SER A 61 -8.77 -20.00 -5.50
CA SER A 61 -8.80 -20.44 -4.09
C SER A 61 -7.58 -19.95 -3.33
N VAL A 62 -6.40 -20.05 -3.93
CA VAL A 62 -5.14 -19.51 -3.37
C VAL A 62 -5.26 -18.00 -3.16
N CYS A 63 -5.73 -17.27 -4.18
CA CYS A 63 -5.94 -15.82 -4.09
C CYS A 63 -6.84 -15.45 -2.91
N ARG A 64 -7.97 -16.11 -2.72
CA ARG A 64 -8.89 -15.88 -1.58
C ARG A 64 -8.22 -16.15 -0.23
N LYS A 65 -7.45 -17.24 -0.11
CA LYS A 65 -6.68 -17.56 1.11
C LYS A 65 -5.68 -16.44 1.43
N ILE A 66 -4.96 -15.92 0.42
CA ILE A 66 -4.00 -14.82 0.56
C ILE A 66 -4.71 -13.53 1.00
N ARG A 67 -5.83 -13.17 0.39
CA ARG A 67 -6.60 -11.96 0.75
C ARG A 67 -7.20 -12.02 2.15
N ALA A 68 -7.49 -13.21 2.68
CA ALA A 68 -7.95 -13.40 4.05
C ALA A 68 -6.82 -13.21 5.09
N SER A 69 -5.56 -13.29 4.68
CA SER A 69 -4.40 -13.03 5.53
C SER A 69 -4.12 -11.53 5.63
N ARG A 70 -3.96 -10.99 6.85
CA ARG A 70 -3.62 -9.58 7.05
C ARG A 70 -2.23 -9.21 6.48
N GLU A 71 -1.31 -10.16 6.49
CA GLU A 71 0.08 -9.95 6.10
C GLU A 71 0.24 -9.86 4.58
N PHE A 72 -0.54 -10.67 3.84
CA PHE A 72 -0.42 -10.80 2.39
C PHE A 72 -1.60 -10.22 1.62
N SER A 73 -2.52 -9.50 2.30
CA SER A 73 -3.72 -8.93 1.66
C SER A 73 -3.43 -7.99 0.49
N GLU A 74 -2.28 -7.33 0.52
CA GLU A 74 -1.83 -6.36 -0.49
C GLU A 74 -0.85 -6.95 -1.51
N LEU A 75 -0.55 -8.27 -1.46
CA LEU A 75 0.32 -8.92 -2.43
C LEU A 75 -0.29 -8.82 -3.83
N PRO A 76 0.40 -8.28 -4.84
CA PRO A 76 -0.08 -8.27 -6.21
C PRO A 76 -0.26 -9.69 -6.74
N ILE A 77 -1.44 -10.00 -7.29
CA ILE A 77 -1.77 -11.32 -7.83
C ILE A 77 -2.32 -11.16 -9.24
N ILE A 78 -1.68 -11.84 -10.19
CA ILE A 78 -2.18 -12.03 -11.57
C ILE A 78 -2.70 -13.45 -11.69
N ILE A 79 -3.93 -13.58 -12.22
CA ILE A 79 -4.48 -14.88 -12.59
C ILE A 79 -4.33 -15.10 -14.10
N LEU A 80 -3.80 -16.25 -14.48
CA LEU A 80 -3.76 -16.71 -15.87
C LEU A 80 -5.00 -17.56 -16.12
N SER A 81 -5.83 -17.22 -17.12
CA SER A 81 -7.08 -17.93 -17.42
C SER A 81 -7.12 -18.45 -18.85
N ALA A 82 -7.80 -19.57 -19.10
CA ALA A 82 -8.07 -20.02 -20.46
C ALA A 82 -9.16 -19.17 -21.13
N ARG A 83 -9.13 -19.11 -22.46
CA ARG A 83 -10.16 -18.41 -23.25
C ARG A 83 -11.50 -19.12 -23.09
N GLY A 84 -12.51 -18.43 -22.55
CA GLY A 84 -13.86 -18.98 -22.30
C GLY A 84 -14.13 -19.33 -20.83
N GLU A 85 -13.15 -19.20 -19.94
CA GLU A 85 -13.45 -19.13 -18.51
C GLU A 85 -14.09 -17.78 -18.24
N ASP A 86 -15.31 -17.79 -17.66
CA ASP A 86 -16.16 -16.61 -17.46
C ASP A 86 -15.48 -15.60 -16.50
N ILE A 87 -14.57 -14.79 -17.04
CA ILE A 87 -14.03 -13.59 -16.37
C ILE A 87 -15.17 -12.60 -16.09
N ASP A 88 -16.27 -12.68 -16.87
CA ASP A 88 -17.46 -11.81 -16.79
C ASP A 88 -18.48 -12.23 -15.74
N THR A 89 -18.41 -13.41 -15.17
CA THR A 89 -19.33 -13.78 -14.11
C THR A 89 -18.84 -13.24 -12.76
N SER A 90 -19.78 -12.90 -11.89
CA SER A 90 -19.62 -12.34 -10.54
C SER A 90 -18.50 -12.95 -9.65
N HIS A 91 -17.90 -14.05 -10.08
CA HIS A 91 -16.79 -14.74 -9.43
C HIS A 91 -15.41 -14.13 -9.72
N GLY A 92 -15.17 -13.52 -10.87
CA GLY A 92 -13.91 -12.85 -11.19
C GLY A 92 -13.70 -11.59 -10.33
N LEU A 93 -14.73 -10.75 -10.21
CA LEU A 93 -14.71 -9.53 -9.41
C LEU A 93 -14.60 -9.77 -7.89
N THR A 94 -14.96 -10.97 -7.41
CA THR A 94 -14.94 -11.34 -5.99
C THR A 94 -13.73 -12.17 -5.57
N SER A 95 -12.84 -12.53 -6.50
CA SER A 95 -11.66 -13.35 -6.20
C SER A 95 -10.56 -12.60 -5.44
N GLY A 96 -10.51 -11.28 -5.60
CA GLY A 96 -9.47 -10.43 -5.03
C GLY A 96 -8.15 -10.40 -5.83
N ALA A 97 -8.11 -10.95 -7.05
CA ALA A 97 -6.96 -10.78 -7.94
C ALA A 97 -6.86 -9.33 -8.45
N ASP A 98 -5.63 -8.86 -8.71
CA ASP A 98 -5.39 -7.49 -9.18
C ASP A 98 -5.43 -7.35 -10.69
N ASP A 99 -5.18 -8.45 -11.43
CA ASP A 99 -5.28 -8.50 -12.89
C ASP A 99 -5.52 -9.93 -13.37
N TYR A 100 -6.02 -10.05 -14.60
CA TYR A 100 -6.27 -11.30 -15.31
C TYR A 100 -5.63 -11.26 -16.68
N ILE A 101 -5.00 -12.37 -17.09
CA ILE A 101 -4.41 -12.53 -18.42
C ILE A 101 -4.97 -13.80 -19.07
N THR A 102 -5.57 -13.66 -20.23
CA THR A 102 -6.13 -14.79 -20.96
C THR A 102 -5.06 -15.52 -21.77
N LYS A 103 -4.96 -16.84 -21.62
CA LYS A 103 -4.11 -17.72 -22.44
C LYS A 103 -4.75 -17.89 -23.85
N PRO A 104 -3.91 -17.86 -24.95
CA PRO A 104 -2.49 -17.59 -24.97
C PRO A 104 -2.15 -16.11 -24.85
N PHE A 105 -1.11 -15.79 -24.12
CA PHE A 105 -0.63 -14.41 -23.92
C PHE A 105 0.80 -14.21 -24.43
N SER A 106 1.14 -12.97 -24.71
CA SER A 106 2.52 -12.58 -25.01
C SER A 106 3.34 -12.41 -23.73
N PRO A 107 4.58 -12.95 -23.65
CA PRO A 107 5.48 -12.66 -22.54
C PRO A 107 5.70 -11.16 -22.31
N ILE A 108 5.69 -10.36 -23.38
CA ILE A 108 5.82 -8.89 -23.30
C ILE A 108 4.61 -8.29 -22.57
N GLU A 109 3.41 -8.78 -22.86
CA GLU A 109 2.18 -8.35 -22.18
C GLU A 109 2.24 -8.69 -20.69
N LEU A 110 2.60 -9.92 -20.33
CA LEU A 110 2.75 -10.34 -18.95
C LEU A 110 3.71 -9.42 -18.17
N ILE A 111 4.90 -9.19 -18.70
CA ILE A 111 5.91 -8.31 -18.07
C ILE A 111 5.39 -6.86 -17.93
N ALA A 112 4.68 -6.34 -18.94
CA ALA A 112 4.11 -5.00 -18.88
C ALA A 112 3.06 -4.87 -17.74
N ARG A 113 2.19 -5.87 -17.58
CA ARG A 113 1.17 -5.92 -16.51
C ARG A 113 1.82 -6.06 -15.12
N ILE A 114 2.79 -6.96 -14.97
CA ILE A 114 3.58 -7.11 -13.74
C ILE A 114 4.19 -5.76 -13.33
N ASN A 115 4.88 -5.09 -14.23
CA ASN A 115 5.50 -3.81 -13.96
C ASN A 115 4.46 -2.72 -13.60
N SER A 116 3.28 -2.76 -14.21
CA SER A 116 2.19 -1.84 -13.90
C SER A 116 1.66 -2.04 -12.48
N LEU A 117 1.45 -3.30 -12.06
CA LEU A 117 1.00 -3.64 -10.71
C LEU A 117 2.05 -3.27 -9.66
N LEU A 118 3.30 -3.66 -9.87
CA LEU A 118 4.40 -3.34 -8.95
C LEU A 118 4.62 -1.82 -8.81
N ARG A 119 4.40 -1.05 -9.87
CA ARG A 119 4.45 0.41 -9.80
C ARG A 119 3.32 0.97 -8.94
N ARG A 120 2.10 0.42 -9.02
CA ARG A 120 0.97 0.82 -8.15
C ARG A 120 1.32 0.55 -6.68
N VAL A 121 1.81 -0.64 -6.34
CA VAL A 121 2.22 -0.98 -4.97
C VAL A 121 3.35 -0.08 -4.48
N LYS A 122 4.36 0.19 -5.31
CA LYS A 122 5.43 1.15 -4.98
C LYS A 122 4.92 2.59 -4.84
N SER A 123 3.91 2.99 -5.63
CA SER A 123 3.29 4.31 -5.49
C SER A 123 2.40 4.39 -4.26
N THR A 124 1.73 3.29 -3.88
CA THR A 124 0.96 3.19 -2.63
C THR A 124 1.91 3.22 -1.42
N ASN A 125 3.05 2.54 -1.49
CA ASN A 125 4.09 2.62 -0.46
C ASN A 125 4.79 3.99 -0.41
N LYS A 126 4.96 4.68 -1.55
CA LYS A 126 5.40 6.10 -1.57
C LYS A 126 4.31 7.06 -1.09
N SER A 127 3.02 6.73 -1.31
CA SER A 127 1.91 7.53 -0.78
C SER A 127 1.74 7.41 0.74
N ASN A 128 2.36 6.41 1.36
CA ASN A 128 2.39 6.25 2.81
C ASN A 128 3.54 7.00 3.50
N ILE A 129 4.44 7.62 2.73
CA ILE A 129 5.44 8.56 3.23
C ILE A 129 5.05 9.96 2.80
N ILE A 130 4.82 10.83 3.77
CA ILE A 130 4.53 12.24 3.53
C ILE A 130 5.76 13.04 3.95
N GLU A 131 6.32 13.78 3.00
CA GLU A 131 7.48 14.64 3.23
C GLU A 131 7.11 16.10 3.02
N TYR A 132 7.50 16.94 3.96
CA TYR A 132 7.40 18.40 3.83
C TYR A 132 8.52 19.08 4.59
N ALA A 133 9.32 19.87 3.89
CA ALA A 133 10.57 20.45 4.38
C ALA A 133 11.54 19.33 4.83
N ASP A 134 11.84 19.22 6.11
CA ASP A 134 12.66 18.16 6.72
C ASP A 134 11.87 17.28 7.69
N LEU A 135 10.52 17.35 7.60
CA LEU A 135 9.62 16.43 8.27
C LEU A 135 9.28 15.25 7.34
N LEU A 136 9.36 14.04 7.86
CA LEU A 136 8.97 12.81 7.19
C LEU A 136 8.03 12.02 8.08
N ILE A 137 6.83 11.74 7.58
CA ILE A 137 5.86 10.85 8.22
C ILE A 137 5.82 9.53 7.45
N ASP A 138 6.15 8.43 8.12
CA ASP A 138 5.90 7.08 7.63
C ASP A 138 4.57 6.60 8.21
N GLN A 139 3.54 6.56 7.37
CA GLN A 139 2.18 6.18 7.79
C GLN A 139 2.06 4.68 8.11
N ASN A 140 2.91 3.83 7.54
CA ASN A 140 2.92 2.40 7.83
C ASN A 140 3.51 2.15 9.23
N LYS A 141 4.66 2.76 9.53
CA LYS A 141 5.34 2.62 10.82
C LYS A 141 4.75 3.52 11.91
N LYS A 142 3.86 4.47 11.53
CA LYS A 142 3.31 5.50 12.43
C LYS A 142 4.41 6.32 13.12
N THR A 143 5.47 6.65 12.37
CA THR A 143 6.62 7.39 12.90
C THR A 143 6.72 8.77 12.26
N LEU A 144 7.22 9.74 13.05
CA LEU A 144 7.65 11.06 12.60
C LEU A 144 9.16 11.10 12.66
N GLN A 145 9.79 11.52 11.57
CA GLN A 145 11.23 11.83 11.53
C GLN A 145 11.43 13.31 11.24
N VAL A 146 12.45 13.86 11.84
CA VAL A 146 12.92 15.24 11.65
C VAL A 146 14.41 15.18 11.40
N SER A 147 14.86 15.60 10.22
CA SER A 147 16.29 15.52 9.85
C SER A 147 16.91 14.15 10.21
N ASP A 148 16.26 13.05 9.78
CA ASP A 148 16.65 11.65 9.99
C ASP A 148 16.59 11.13 11.45
N LYS A 149 16.04 11.91 12.39
CA LYS A 149 15.81 11.47 13.76
C LYS A 149 14.34 11.16 14.03
N ASN A 150 14.08 9.98 14.61
CA ASN A 150 12.74 9.62 15.05
C ASN A 150 12.31 10.47 16.25
N ILE A 151 11.16 11.12 16.15
CA ILE A 151 10.57 11.96 17.20
C ILE A 151 9.37 11.27 17.79
N LYS A 152 9.32 11.17 19.11
CA LYS A 152 8.12 10.67 19.81
C LYS A 152 7.02 11.71 19.75
N ILE A 153 5.86 11.30 19.23
CA ILE A 153 4.67 12.14 19.08
C ILE A 153 3.45 11.36 19.57
N GLY A 154 2.49 12.05 20.17
CA GLY A 154 1.23 11.45 20.59
C GLY A 154 0.35 11.06 19.38
N LYS A 155 -0.55 10.07 19.55
CA LYS A 155 -1.41 9.57 18.47
C LYS A 155 -2.24 10.68 17.81
N THR A 156 -2.82 11.57 18.61
CA THR A 156 -3.65 12.68 18.13
C THR A 156 -2.81 13.71 17.39
N GLU A 157 -1.67 14.12 17.96
CA GLU A 157 -0.73 15.05 17.34
C GLU A 157 -0.17 14.49 16.02
N TYR A 158 0.11 13.20 15.97
CA TYR A 158 0.51 12.50 14.75
C TYR A 158 -0.56 12.59 13.67
N SER A 159 -1.83 12.32 14.01
CA SER A 159 -2.95 12.38 13.05
C SER A 159 -3.17 13.81 12.54
N ILE A 160 -3.09 14.82 13.41
CA ILE A 160 -3.20 16.22 13.03
C ILE A 160 -2.05 16.61 12.08
N LEU A 161 -0.81 16.27 12.43
CA LEU A 161 0.36 16.60 11.59
C LEU A 161 0.27 15.92 10.22
N THR A 162 -0.17 14.67 10.18
CA THR A 162 -0.41 13.92 8.93
C THR A 162 -1.43 14.64 8.04
N LEU A 163 -2.53 15.13 8.62
CA LEU A 163 -3.53 15.90 7.89
C LEU A 163 -2.94 17.20 7.34
N LEU A 164 -2.25 17.99 8.16
CA LEU A 164 -1.65 19.27 7.73
C LEU A 164 -0.61 19.05 6.63
N MET A 165 0.23 18.00 6.76
CA MET A 165 1.26 17.68 5.77
C MET A 165 0.71 17.04 4.50
N SER A 166 -0.52 16.51 4.49
CA SER A 166 -1.15 15.95 3.28
C SER A 166 -1.44 17.03 2.21
N ARG A 167 -1.68 18.27 2.65
CA ARG A 167 -1.90 19.44 1.79
C ARG A 167 -1.24 20.68 2.44
N PRO A 168 0.09 20.80 2.32
CA PRO A 168 0.80 21.94 2.88
C PRO A 168 0.25 23.27 2.34
N GLU A 169 0.32 24.30 3.19
CA GLU A 169 -0.14 25.66 2.91
C GLU A 169 -1.67 25.82 2.83
N ASN A 170 -2.42 24.72 2.76
CA ASN A 170 -3.89 24.77 2.85
C ASN A 170 -4.34 24.93 4.31
N VAL A 171 -5.35 25.80 4.50
CA VAL A 171 -5.95 26.01 5.83
C VAL A 171 -7.01 24.95 6.09
N PHE A 172 -6.87 24.24 7.20
CA PHE A 172 -7.87 23.30 7.69
C PHE A 172 -8.65 23.94 8.85
N SER A 173 -9.97 23.97 8.75
CA SER A 173 -10.81 24.44 9.84
C SER A 173 -10.77 23.49 11.05
N ARG A 174 -11.16 23.97 12.22
CA ARG A 174 -11.24 23.13 13.42
C ARG A 174 -12.18 21.94 13.21
N GLU A 175 -13.33 22.19 12.60
CA GLU A 175 -14.29 21.16 12.23
C GLU A 175 -13.67 20.08 11.31
N GLN A 176 -12.94 20.48 10.27
CA GLN A 176 -12.25 19.52 9.39
C GLN A 176 -11.22 18.69 10.14
N ILE A 177 -10.50 19.27 11.10
CA ILE A 177 -9.54 18.57 11.93
C ILE A 177 -10.25 17.59 12.87
N ILE A 178 -11.36 18.01 13.51
CA ILE A 178 -12.18 17.13 14.37
C ILE A 178 -12.70 15.94 13.57
N ASN A 179 -13.28 16.19 12.41
CA ASN A 179 -13.84 15.15 11.56
C ASN A 179 -12.78 14.11 11.13
N HIS A 180 -11.57 14.58 10.79
CA HIS A 180 -10.48 13.69 10.37
C HIS A 180 -9.88 12.88 11.53
N VAL A 181 -9.73 13.48 12.71
CA VAL A 181 -8.99 12.89 13.84
C VAL A 181 -9.89 12.06 14.74
N TRP A 182 -11.15 12.49 14.91
CA TRP A 182 -12.11 11.88 15.86
C TRP A 182 -13.37 11.30 15.20
N ASN A 183 -13.37 11.13 13.85
CA ASN A 183 -14.47 10.50 13.09
C ASN A 183 -15.85 11.11 13.38
N ASN A 184 -15.98 12.43 13.34
CA ASN A 184 -17.23 13.15 13.63
C ASN A 184 -17.80 12.91 15.04
N ASN A 185 -16.96 12.63 16.02
CA ASN A 185 -17.42 12.54 17.39
C ASN A 185 -17.88 13.92 17.87
N LEU A 186 -19.20 14.12 17.98
CA LEU A 186 -19.86 15.38 18.33
C LEU A 186 -19.55 15.90 19.75
N GLU A 187 -18.88 15.10 20.58
CA GLU A 187 -18.48 15.47 21.94
C GLU A 187 -17.12 16.21 21.99
N VAL A 188 -16.44 16.36 20.86
CA VAL A 188 -15.12 17.03 20.80
C VAL A 188 -15.30 18.51 20.49
N ASP A 189 -14.95 19.36 21.45
CA ASP A 189 -14.99 20.82 21.32
C ASP A 189 -13.78 21.34 20.50
N ASP A 190 -13.96 22.46 19.83
CA ASP A 190 -12.94 23.23 19.10
C ASP A 190 -11.69 23.52 19.95
N ARG A 191 -11.87 23.76 21.24
CA ARG A 191 -10.79 23.97 22.20
C ARG A 191 -9.85 22.77 22.32
N THR A 192 -10.36 21.56 22.10
CA THR A 192 -9.54 20.34 22.10
C THR A 192 -8.52 20.38 20.98
N VAL A 193 -8.89 20.88 19.79
CA VAL A 193 -7.96 21.08 18.68
C VAL A 193 -6.85 22.05 19.06
N ASP A 194 -7.21 23.17 19.69
CA ASP A 194 -6.22 24.21 20.08
C ASP A 194 -5.19 23.67 21.09
N VAL A 195 -5.63 22.82 22.03
CA VAL A 195 -4.73 22.15 22.99
C VAL A 195 -3.74 21.22 22.28
N HIS A 196 -4.22 20.38 21.35
CA HIS A 196 -3.36 19.47 20.60
C HIS A 196 -2.43 20.23 19.66
N MET A 197 -2.88 21.34 19.06
CA MET A 197 -2.02 22.21 18.24
C MET A 197 -0.90 22.83 19.08
N SER A 198 -1.19 23.26 20.31
CA SER A 198 -0.18 23.77 21.24
C SER A 198 0.86 22.71 21.59
N ARG A 199 0.41 21.48 21.89
CA ARG A 199 1.31 20.34 22.16
C ARG A 199 2.16 20.00 20.96
N LEU A 200 1.57 19.95 19.77
CA LEU A 200 2.26 19.65 18.52
C LEU A 200 3.35 20.70 18.22
N ARG A 201 3.04 22.00 18.38
CA ARG A 201 4.01 23.07 18.24
C ARG A 201 5.17 22.93 19.23
N LYS A 202 4.90 22.52 20.48
CA LYS A 202 5.94 22.27 21.47
C LYS A 202 6.85 21.12 21.05
N VAL A 203 6.28 19.97 20.60
CA VAL A 203 7.06 18.83 20.11
C VAL A 203 7.96 19.24 18.94
N LEU A 204 7.43 20.01 17.99
CA LEU A 204 8.20 20.51 16.87
C LEU A 204 9.28 21.50 17.33
N LYS A 205 8.98 22.43 18.21
CA LYS A 205 9.95 23.41 18.73
C LYS A 205 11.14 22.74 19.46
N ASP A 206 10.85 21.71 20.25
CA ASP A 206 11.88 21.02 21.05
C ASP A 206 12.80 20.12 20.20
N ASN A 207 12.36 19.70 19.01
CA ASN A 207 13.07 18.71 18.20
C ASN A 207 13.42 19.18 16.79
N TYR A 208 13.15 20.44 16.46
CA TYR A 208 13.13 20.90 15.08
C TYR A 208 13.82 22.26 14.86
N SER A 209 14.63 22.38 13.81
CA SER A 209 15.40 23.59 13.48
C SER A 209 14.66 24.65 12.66
N GLY A 210 13.36 24.48 12.43
CA GLY A 210 12.51 25.58 11.97
C GLY A 210 12.37 25.82 10.47
N LYS A 211 12.53 24.81 9.59
CA LYS A 211 12.26 24.97 8.15
C LYS A 211 10.77 25.03 7.80
N CYS A 212 9.88 24.65 8.72
CA CYS A 212 8.45 24.88 8.58
C CYS A 212 7.82 25.19 9.94
N LYS A 213 6.62 25.73 9.92
CA LYS A 213 5.84 26.08 11.12
C LYS A 213 4.37 25.78 10.94
N ILE A 214 3.69 25.49 12.06
CA ILE A 214 2.24 25.44 12.10
C ILE A 214 1.72 26.84 12.41
N GLU A 215 1.01 27.44 11.47
CA GLU A 215 0.43 28.77 11.58
C GLU A 215 -1.05 28.69 11.97
N THR A 216 -1.49 29.66 12.76
CA THR A 216 -2.91 29.91 13.00
C THR A 216 -3.37 30.97 12.01
N VAL A 217 -4.36 30.63 11.19
CA VAL A 217 -5.05 31.60 10.35
C VAL A 217 -6.31 32.02 11.10
N HIS A 218 -6.26 33.22 11.72
CA HIS A 218 -7.32 33.70 12.61
C HIS A 218 -8.68 33.69 11.92
N GLY A 219 -9.66 33.08 12.58
CA GLY A 219 -11.03 32.93 12.05
C GLY A 219 -11.22 31.74 11.09
N PHE A 220 -10.13 31.12 10.58
CA PHE A 220 -10.22 30.04 9.59
C PHE A 220 -9.68 28.69 10.07
N GLY A 221 -8.60 28.65 10.85
CA GLY A 221 -8.05 27.39 11.34
C GLY A 221 -6.53 27.34 11.34
N TYR A 222 -5.95 26.23 10.86
CA TYR A 222 -4.52 25.95 10.95
C TYR A 222 -3.96 25.45 9.62
N CYS A 223 -2.72 25.78 9.34
CA CYS A 223 -1.97 25.24 8.21
C CYS A 223 -0.50 24.98 8.61
N ILE A 224 0.19 24.14 7.84
CA ILE A 224 1.65 24.01 7.91
C ILE A 224 2.24 24.71 6.70
N LYS A 225 3.28 25.52 6.92
CA LYS A 225 3.98 26.24 5.84
C LYS A 225 5.48 26.30 6.11
N LYS A 226 6.26 26.52 5.05
CA LYS A 226 7.69 26.80 5.16
C LYS A 226 7.92 28.11 5.93
N SER A 227 9.01 28.14 6.71
CA SER A 227 9.41 29.32 7.49
C SER A 227 10.13 30.33 6.62
#